data_388ba65cf7514d5f9b19b1f8249e86e4
#
_entry.id   388ba65cf7514d5f9b19b1f8249e86e4
#
_cell.length_a   1.000
_cell.length_b   1.000
_cell.length_c   1.000
_cell.angle_alpha   90.00
_cell.angle_beta   90.00
_cell.angle_gamma   90.00
#
_symmetry.space_group_name_H-M   'P 1'
#
loop_
_entity.id
_entity.type
_entity.pdbx_description
1 polymer ?
#
loop_
_entity_poly.entity_id
_entity_poly.type
_entity_poly.pdbx_seq_one_letter_code
_entity_poly.pdbx_strand_id
1 'polypeptide(L)'
;MTWKLALGLSIAASAIAQNPLVTNVGNFIHDVGELDRSVHFYRDVLGMEMQRPPGDWQTTDGVLKMYDAVGGKFRVGNAQIPGSPMRVEMVEFQGVDRKPVRRPWGMAGTSMLMLTAADLTPILERLKSANVPELAKLKKACDGRGVVVADPDGFAVMLVERGGQAAGSPPTKSNATSNFTGLRFGYLVSGDALAKGPFAALGLTPETRTHTCRPIEDVLMNGAASIVTLPGGFEIWLTKGKTEKSEPAIHPRDPGAAVLRLMVSDVDAAVKALQQAQLVVASADGAIQTLPPAGLRAVILRAPDDLFIQVVK
;
A
#
# COMPACT_ATOMS: atom_id res chain seq x y z
N MET A 1 38.42 -46.84 35.74
CA MET A 1 38.27 -45.77 34.68
C MET A 1 36.94 -46.00 33.97
N THR A 2 35.89 -45.28 34.40
CA THR A 2 34.52 -45.44 33.89
C THR A 2 34.17 -44.21 33.10
N TRP A 3 34.04 -44.34 31.79
CA TRP A 3 33.56 -43.26 30.90
C TRP A 3 32.04 -43.23 30.91
N LYS A 4 31.44 -42.10 31.37
CA LYS A 4 30.04 -41.78 31.21
C LYS A 4 29.84 -41.09 29.86
N LEU A 5 29.18 -41.76 28.91
CA LEU A 5 28.63 -41.13 27.71
C LEU A 5 27.40 -40.30 28.10
N ALA A 6 27.46 -39.00 27.91
CA ALA A 6 26.28 -38.12 27.99
C ALA A 6 25.65 -38.03 26.57
N LEU A 7 24.50 -38.67 26.38
CA LEU A 7 23.67 -38.48 25.18
C LEU A 7 22.96 -37.11 25.29
N GLY A 8 23.42 -36.15 24.51
CA GLY A 8 22.71 -34.88 24.33
C GLY A 8 21.51 -35.04 23.37
N LEU A 9 20.30 -35.02 23.90
CA LEU A 9 19.06 -34.96 23.10
C LEU A 9 18.92 -33.56 22.51
N SER A 10 19.27 -33.38 21.24
CA SER A 10 18.94 -32.17 20.49
C SER A 10 17.47 -32.23 20.08
N ILE A 11 16.59 -31.50 20.80
CA ILE A 11 15.23 -31.28 20.38
C ILE A 11 15.28 -30.26 19.25
N ALA A 12 15.26 -30.72 18.01
CA ALA A 12 14.99 -29.89 16.84
C ALA A 12 13.53 -29.43 16.96
N ALA A 13 13.32 -28.18 17.38
CA ALA A 13 12.02 -27.54 17.28
C ALA A 13 11.70 -27.39 15.78
N SER A 14 10.88 -28.29 15.26
CA SER A 14 10.26 -28.15 13.95
C SER A 14 9.43 -26.88 13.98
N ALA A 15 9.92 -25.81 13.35
CA ALA A 15 9.09 -24.64 13.06
C ALA A 15 7.95 -25.12 12.17
N ILE A 16 6.78 -25.32 12.73
CA ILE A 16 5.55 -25.55 11.99
C ILE A 16 5.38 -24.27 11.18
N ALA A 17 5.57 -24.35 9.86
CA ALA A 17 5.25 -23.26 8.94
C ALA A 17 3.76 -22.98 9.10
N GLN A 18 3.44 -21.96 9.88
CA GLN A 18 2.04 -21.50 10.02
C GLN A 18 1.61 -21.00 8.64
N ASN A 19 0.50 -21.50 8.14
CA ASN A 19 -0.11 -20.95 6.94
C ASN A 19 -0.33 -19.45 7.18
N PRO A 20 0.05 -18.59 6.23
CA PRO A 20 -0.10 -17.15 6.40
C PRO A 20 -1.57 -16.82 6.64
N LEU A 21 -1.83 -15.91 7.59
CA LEU A 21 -3.18 -15.44 7.89
C LEU A 21 -3.78 -14.69 6.69
N VAL A 22 -2.93 -14.07 5.87
CA VAL A 22 -3.34 -13.35 4.66
C VAL A 22 -3.72 -14.33 3.56
N THR A 23 -4.93 -14.19 3.03
CA THR A 23 -5.44 -15.02 1.92
C THR A 23 -5.38 -14.32 0.59
N ASN A 24 -5.46 -12.98 0.58
CA ASN A 24 -5.41 -12.16 -0.63
C ASN A 24 -5.11 -10.70 -0.27
N VAL A 25 -4.89 -9.89 -1.29
CA VAL A 25 -4.84 -8.43 -1.16
C VAL A 25 -6.17 -7.84 -1.65
N GLY A 26 -6.68 -6.85 -0.92
CA GLY A 26 -7.84 -6.07 -1.34
C GLY A 26 -7.47 -4.85 -2.16
N ASN A 27 -8.35 -3.86 -2.20
CA ASN A 27 -8.05 -2.59 -2.84
C ASN A 27 -6.93 -1.85 -2.10
N PHE A 28 -6.15 -1.08 -2.83
CA PHE A 28 -5.36 -0.01 -2.26
C PHE A 28 -6.30 1.17 -1.99
N ILE A 29 -6.36 1.64 -0.76
CA ILE A 29 -7.24 2.74 -0.36
C ILE A 29 -6.39 3.99 -0.20
N HIS A 30 -6.85 5.08 -0.79
CA HIS A 30 -6.23 6.39 -0.72
C HIS A 30 -7.26 7.40 -0.26
N ASP A 31 -7.03 8.00 0.91
CA ASP A 31 -7.92 9.01 1.47
C ASP A 31 -7.57 10.37 0.87
N VAL A 32 -8.56 11.01 0.25
CA VAL A 32 -8.37 12.18 -0.60
C VAL A 32 -9.06 13.42 -0.04
N GLY A 33 -8.50 14.59 -0.33
CA GLY A 33 -9.07 15.88 0.07
C GLY A 33 -10.34 16.20 -0.69
N GLU A 34 -10.32 16.01 -2.01
CA GLU A 34 -11.42 16.24 -2.95
C GLU A 34 -11.48 15.12 -3.97
N LEU A 35 -12.52 14.30 -3.92
CA LEU A 35 -12.64 13.10 -4.76
C LEU A 35 -12.65 13.43 -6.26
N ASP A 36 -13.34 14.49 -6.68
CA ASP A 36 -13.42 14.82 -8.10
C ASP A 36 -12.06 15.24 -8.67
N ARG A 37 -11.23 15.94 -7.90
CA ARG A 37 -9.87 16.32 -8.27
C ARG A 37 -8.97 15.09 -8.40
N SER A 38 -9.07 14.16 -7.47
CA SER A 38 -8.29 12.91 -7.49
C SER A 38 -8.74 12.01 -8.64
N VAL A 39 -10.06 11.90 -8.89
CA VAL A 39 -10.60 11.19 -10.06
C VAL A 39 -10.05 11.77 -11.37
N HIS A 40 -10.03 13.10 -11.51
CA HIS A 40 -9.42 13.74 -12.68
C HIS A 40 -7.95 13.32 -12.86
N PHE A 41 -7.16 13.34 -11.79
CA PHE A 41 -5.76 12.94 -11.84
C PHE A 41 -5.59 11.47 -12.26
N TYR A 42 -6.25 10.54 -11.58
CA TYR A 42 -6.09 9.11 -11.86
C TYR A 42 -6.68 8.72 -13.22
N ARG A 43 -7.82 9.27 -13.62
CA ARG A 43 -8.47 8.98 -14.90
C ARG A 43 -7.83 9.72 -16.07
N ASP A 44 -7.77 11.06 -16.01
CA ASP A 44 -7.46 11.86 -17.18
C ASP A 44 -5.95 12.09 -17.34
N VAL A 45 -5.22 12.26 -16.23
CA VAL A 45 -3.77 12.48 -16.28
C VAL A 45 -3.03 11.15 -16.35
N LEU A 46 -3.33 10.18 -15.50
CA LEU A 46 -2.66 8.88 -15.51
C LEU A 46 -3.26 7.93 -16.57
N GLY A 47 -4.52 8.06 -16.93
CA GLY A 47 -5.21 7.20 -17.92
C GLY A 47 -5.70 5.88 -17.33
N MET A 48 -6.05 5.86 -16.04
CA MET A 48 -6.71 4.71 -15.42
C MET A 48 -8.19 4.65 -15.75
N GLU A 49 -8.76 3.45 -15.73
CA GLU A 49 -10.19 3.26 -15.96
C GLU A 49 -10.97 3.46 -14.66
N MET A 50 -12.04 4.26 -14.71
CA MET A 50 -12.95 4.40 -13.57
C MET A 50 -13.99 3.30 -13.60
N GLN A 51 -13.96 2.42 -12.61
CA GLN A 51 -14.99 1.37 -12.46
C GLN A 51 -16.29 1.89 -11.87
N ARG A 52 -16.18 2.91 -11.02
CA ARG A 52 -17.32 3.64 -10.48
C ARG A 52 -17.01 5.12 -10.50
N PRO A 53 -17.90 5.94 -11.04
CA PRO A 53 -17.85 7.38 -10.80
C PRO A 53 -17.98 7.65 -9.30
N PRO A 54 -17.63 8.86 -8.83
CA PRO A 54 -17.90 9.27 -7.46
C PRO A 54 -19.34 8.99 -7.08
N GLY A 55 -19.52 8.22 -5.99
CA GLY A 55 -20.84 7.94 -5.45
C GLY A 55 -21.41 9.10 -4.63
N ASP A 56 -22.66 8.93 -4.20
CA ASP A 56 -23.29 9.85 -3.25
C ASP A 56 -22.64 9.77 -1.87
N TRP A 57 -22.84 10.83 -1.07
CA TRP A 57 -22.41 10.87 0.32
C TRP A 57 -23.13 9.81 1.15
N GLN A 58 -22.37 9.06 1.93
CA GLN A 58 -22.82 7.96 2.79
C GLN A 58 -22.48 8.24 4.25
N THR A 59 -23.29 7.68 5.16
CA THR A 59 -23.14 7.82 6.62
C THR A 59 -23.11 6.47 7.32
N THR A 60 -22.56 5.42 6.66
CA THR A 60 -22.47 4.08 7.21
C THR A 60 -21.60 4.07 8.48
N ASP A 61 -22.22 3.87 9.64
CA ASP A 61 -21.62 4.02 10.98
C ASP A 61 -20.33 3.17 11.13
N GLY A 62 -20.37 1.89 10.73
CA GLY A 62 -19.19 1.02 10.81
C GLY A 62 -17.99 1.51 9.99
N VAL A 63 -18.23 2.10 8.81
CA VAL A 63 -17.15 2.71 8.01
C VAL A 63 -16.60 3.94 8.72
N LEU A 64 -17.48 4.83 9.18
CA LEU A 64 -17.07 6.05 9.88
C LEU A 64 -16.30 5.76 11.17
N LYS A 65 -16.71 4.76 11.95
CA LYS A 65 -15.95 4.31 13.12
C LYS A 65 -14.59 3.74 12.75
N MET A 66 -14.53 2.90 11.72
CA MET A 66 -13.28 2.26 11.26
C MET A 66 -12.23 3.28 10.85
N TYR A 67 -12.64 4.39 10.21
CA TYR A 67 -11.75 5.49 9.79
C TYR A 67 -11.59 6.59 10.85
N ASP A 68 -12.10 6.41 12.06
CA ASP A 68 -12.14 7.45 13.10
C ASP A 68 -12.78 8.76 12.60
N ALA A 69 -13.88 8.62 11.85
CA ALA A 69 -14.61 9.72 11.18
C ALA A 69 -16.07 9.86 11.68
N VAL A 70 -16.31 9.51 12.94
CA VAL A 70 -17.64 9.54 13.56
C VAL A 70 -18.29 10.92 13.45
N GLY A 71 -19.56 10.94 13.06
CA GLY A 71 -20.32 12.18 12.84
C GLY A 71 -20.14 12.81 11.46
N GLY A 72 -19.23 12.29 10.65
CA GLY A 72 -19.02 12.71 9.27
C GLY A 72 -19.84 11.94 8.25
N LYS A 73 -19.45 12.13 7.01
CA LYS A 73 -19.93 11.39 5.85
C LYS A 73 -18.77 11.12 4.89
N PHE A 74 -18.91 10.13 4.03
CA PHE A 74 -17.89 9.77 3.05
C PHE A 74 -18.48 9.48 1.69
N ARG A 75 -17.66 9.58 0.65
CA ARG A 75 -17.96 9.10 -0.71
C ARG A 75 -16.74 8.41 -1.32
N VAL A 76 -16.98 7.54 -2.28
CA VAL A 76 -15.92 6.65 -2.83
C VAL A 76 -15.94 6.70 -4.34
N GLY A 77 -14.76 6.70 -4.93
CA GLY A 77 -14.50 6.45 -6.35
C GLY A 77 -13.46 5.35 -6.50
N ASN A 78 -13.54 4.56 -7.58
CA ASN A 78 -12.60 3.47 -7.81
C ASN A 78 -11.96 3.61 -9.20
N ALA A 79 -10.63 3.68 -9.22
CA ALA A 79 -9.83 3.60 -10.43
C ALA A 79 -9.18 2.21 -10.54
N GLN A 80 -9.14 1.65 -11.74
CA GLN A 80 -8.56 0.34 -12.00
C GLN A 80 -7.50 0.40 -13.06
N ILE A 81 -6.51 -0.48 -12.92
CA ILE A 81 -5.58 -0.82 -14.00
C ILE A 81 -6.20 -1.99 -14.76
N PRO A 82 -6.39 -1.86 -16.08
CA PRO A 82 -6.87 -2.96 -16.89
C PRO A 82 -6.04 -4.23 -16.71
N GLY A 83 -6.70 -5.36 -16.48
CA GLY A 83 -6.05 -6.65 -16.26
C GLY A 83 -5.51 -6.88 -14.84
N SER A 84 -5.60 -5.90 -13.94
CA SER A 84 -5.30 -6.08 -12.52
C SER A 84 -6.58 -6.31 -11.71
N PRO A 85 -6.61 -7.26 -10.77
CA PRO A 85 -7.72 -7.38 -9.82
C PRO A 85 -7.73 -6.24 -8.79
N MET A 86 -6.63 -5.50 -8.68
CA MET A 86 -6.45 -4.40 -7.73
C MET A 86 -7.05 -3.10 -8.24
N ARG A 87 -7.60 -2.34 -7.31
CA ARG A 87 -8.17 -1.00 -7.55
C ARG A 87 -7.54 0.00 -6.60
N VAL A 88 -7.48 1.23 -7.05
CA VAL A 88 -7.26 2.39 -6.18
C VAL A 88 -8.65 2.87 -5.74
N GLU A 89 -9.00 2.64 -4.50
CA GLU A 89 -10.23 3.10 -3.87
C GLU A 89 -9.94 4.47 -3.24
N MET A 90 -10.44 5.53 -3.85
CA MET A 90 -10.30 6.88 -3.34
C MET A 90 -11.50 7.18 -2.43
N VAL A 91 -11.21 7.60 -1.20
CA VAL A 91 -12.24 7.90 -0.19
C VAL A 91 -12.12 9.36 0.24
N GLU A 92 -13.21 10.10 0.15
CA GLU A 92 -13.30 11.47 0.67
C GLU A 92 -14.22 11.50 1.88
N PHE A 93 -13.75 12.10 2.97
CA PHE A 93 -14.54 12.35 4.17
C PHE A 93 -14.94 13.83 4.27
N GLN A 94 -16.09 14.11 4.86
CA GLN A 94 -16.58 15.47 5.15
C GLN A 94 -17.28 15.52 6.51
N GLY A 95 -17.26 16.70 7.15
CA GLY A 95 -17.92 16.90 8.45
C GLY A 95 -17.06 16.48 9.65
N VAL A 96 -15.79 16.13 9.43
CA VAL A 96 -14.81 15.81 10.47
C VAL A 96 -13.51 16.59 10.27
N ASP A 97 -12.75 16.78 11.34
CA ASP A 97 -11.42 17.39 11.24
C ASP A 97 -10.47 16.44 10.51
N ARG A 98 -9.81 16.96 9.48
CA ARG A 98 -8.83 16.25 8.66
C ARG A 98 -7.62 17.13 8.42
N LYS A 99 -6.43 16.55 8.51
CA LYS A 99 -5.16 17.26 8.29
C LYS A 99 -4.43 16.62 7.12
N PRO A 100 -4.13 17.35 6.03
CA PRO A 100 -3.37 16.79 4.92
C PRO A 100 -2.04 16.20 5.38
N VAL A 101 -1.77 14.96 4.99
CA VAL A 101 -0.48 14.30 5.24
C VAL A 101 0.56 14.97 4.35
N ARG A 102 1.50 15.67 4.97
CA ARG A 102 2.57 16.37 4.25
C ARG A 102 3.91 15.76 4.65
N ARG A 103 4.27 14.68 3.96
CA ARG A 103 5.53 14.00 4.22
C ARG A 103 6.46 14.20 3.03
N PRO A 104 7.66 14.82 3.23
CA PRO A 104 8.62 14.99 2.16
C PRO A 104 9.05 13.65 1.58
N TRP A 105 9.28 13.61 0.27
CA TRP A 105 9.76 12.40 -0.40
C TRP A 105 11.08 11.89 0.21
N GLY A 106 11.17 10.60 0.42
CA GLY A 106 12.34 9.96 1.02
C GLY A 106 12.29 9.81 2.53
N MET A 107 11.26 10.34 3.20
CA MET A 107 11.06 10.19 4.64
C MET A 107 10.41 8.86 4.99
N ALA A 108 10.79 8.27 6.13
CA ALA A 108 10.10 7.12 6.69
C ALA A 108 8.61 7.44 6.90
N GLY A 109 7.75 6.45 6.66
CA GLY A 109 6.30 6.64 6.67
C GLY A 109 5.71 7.10 5.33
N THR A 110 6.53 7.37 4.32
CA THR A 110 6.01 7.64 2.97
C THR A 110 5.52 6.36 2.34
N SER A 111 4.22 6.28 2.11
CA SER A 111 3.59 5.25 1.26
C SER A 111 3.47 5.74 -0.17
N MET A 112 3.46 4.82 -1.11
CA MET A 112 3.36 5.16 -2.54
C MET A 112 2.64 4.08 -3.34
N LEU A 113 1.94 4.52 -4.37
CA LEU A 113 1.45 3.65 -5.42
C LEU A 113 2.55 3.49 -6.47
N MET A 114 2.89 2.26 -6.84
CA MET A 114 3.90 1.97 -7.85
C MET A 114 3.22 1.38 -9.08
N LEU A 115 3.26 2.10 -10.19
CA LEU A 115 2.61 1.73 -11.45
C LEU A 115 3.67 1.42 -12.50
N THR A 116 3.60 0.22 -13.08
CA THR A 116 4.43 -0.16 -14.22
C THR A 116 3.68 0.13 -15.51
N ALA A 117 4.31 0.87 -16.44
CA ALA A 117 3.76 1.19 -17.74
C ALA A 117 4.56 0.48 -18.85
N ALA A 118 3.89 0.19 -19.96
CA ALA A 118 4.55 -0.28 -21.18
C ALA A 118 5.34 0.86 -21.87
N ASP A 119 4.79 2.08 -21.83
CA ASP A 119 5.43 3.30 -22.35
C ASP A 119 5.04 4.48 -21.45
N LEU A 120 6.03 5.15 -20.87
CA LEU A 120 5.81 6.34 -20.03
C LEU A 120 5.65 7.62 -20.85
N THR A 121 6.04 7.66 -22.12
CA THR A 121 6.07 8.91 -22.91
C THR A 121 4.72 9.64 -22.89
N PRO A 122 3.58 9.01 -23.24
CA PRO A 122 2.31 9.71 -23.26
C PRO A 122 1.83 10.12 -21.86
N ILE A 123 2.25 9.39 -20.83
CA ILE A 123 1.93 9.72 -19.43
C ILE A 123 2.72 10.97 -19.00
N LEU A 124 4.02 11.02 -19.31
CA LEU A 124 4.88 12.16 -19.00
C LEU A 124 4.41 13.45 -19.69
N GLU A 125 3.90 13.36 -20.91
CA GLU A 125 3.29 14.51 -21.62
C GLU A 125 2.06 15.04 -20.90
N ARG A 126 1.15 14.15 -20.46
CA ARG A 126 -0.03 14.55 -19.69
C ARG A 126 0.33 15.13 -18.31
N LEU A 127 1.29 14.53 -17.61
CA LEU A 127 1.79 15.06 -16.32
C LEU A 127 2.35 16.46 -16.48
N LYS A 128 3.15 16.69 -17.53
CA LYS A 128 3.69 18.01 -17.86
C LYS A 128 2.60 19.02 -18.18
N SER A 129 1.63 18.64 -19.01
CA SER A 129 0.50 19.50 -19.39
C SER A 129 -0.39 19.87 -18.20
N ALA A 130 -0.53 18.96 -17.23
CA ALA A 130 -1.26 19.17 -16.00
C ALA A 130 -0.43 19.84 -14.88
N ASN A 131 0.84 20.22 -15.15
CA ASN A 131 1.78 20.78 -14.18
C ASN A 131 1.90 19.96 -12.89
N VAL A 132 1.92 18.63 -13.00
CA VAL A 132 2.01 17.73 -11.84
C VAL A 132 3.40 17.83 -11.21
N PRO A 133 3.51 18.03 -9.88
CA PRO A 133 4.81 18.14 -9.21
C PRO A 133 5.60 16.82 -9.27
N GLU A 134 6.88 16.89 -9.60
CA GLU A 134 7.81 15.77 -9.50
C GLU A 134 8.43 15.73 -8.09
N LEU A 135 8.25 14.62 -7.39
CA LEU A 135 8.90 14.33 -6.10
C LEU A 135 10.32 13.78 -6.30
N ALA A 136 10.51 12.97 -7.34
CA ALA A 136 11.82 12.56 -7.83
C ALA A 136 11.82 12.64 -9.36
N LYS A 137 12.84 13.31 -9.91
CA LYS A 137 12.98 13.52 -11.36
C LYS A 137 13.14 12.20 -12.11
N LEU A 138 12.76 12.22 -13.38
CA LEU A 138 12.95 11.10 -14.28
C LEU A 138 14.39 10.57 -14.24
N LYS A 139 14.55 9.31 -13.95
CA LYS A 139 15.82 8.57 -13.92
C LYS A 139 15.78 7.38 -14.86
N LYS A 140 16.96 6.88 -15.22
CA LYS A 140 17.15 5.65 -15.99
C LYS A 140 17.97 4.68 -15.19
N ALA A 141 17.66 3.41 -15.32
CA ALA A 141 18.41 2.28 -14.80
C ALA A 141 18.57 1.22 -15.91
N CYS A 142 19.22 0.12 -15.61
CA CYS A 142 19.45 -0.95 -16.59
C CYS A 142 18.17 -1.65 -17.04
N ASP A 143 17.14 -1.65 -16.21
CA ASP A 143 15.86 -2.34 -16.44
C ASP A 143 14.72 -1.39 -16.87
N GLY A 144 15.00 -0.07 -16.97
CA GLY A 144 13.99 0.86 -17.40
C GLY A 144 14.25 2.32 -17.03
N ARG A 145 13.19 3.10 -17.03
CA ARG A 145 13.15 4.49 -16.58
C ARG A 145 11.96 4.74 -15.68
N GLY A 146 12.02 5.76 -14.84
CA GLY A 146 10.91 6.06 -13.94
C GLY A 146 11.01 7.44 -13.30
N VAL A 147 9.89 7.89 -12.78
CA VAL A 147 9.68 9.17 -12.10
C VAL A 147 8.79 8.97 -10.90
N VAL A 148 8.92 9.81 -9.88
CA VAL A 148 7.94 9.88 -8.78
C VAL A 148 7.26 11.22 -8.83
N VAL A 149 5.95 11.22 -8.85
CA VAL A 149 5.12 12.43 -8.89
C VAL A 149 4.22 12.51 -7.66
N ALA A 150 3.76 13.71 -7.33
CA ALA A 150 2.72 13.89 -6.33
C ALA A 150 1.35 13.88 -6.99
N ASP A 151 0.40 13.15 -6.39
CA ASP A 151 -1.00 13.33 -6.73
C ASP A 151 -1.54 14.67 -6.17
N PRO A 152 -2.82 15.03 -6.37
CA PRO A 152 -3.38 16.27 -5.87
C PRO A 152 -3.29 16.47 -4.34
N ASP A 153 -3.20 15.42 -3.56
CA ASP A 153 -3.08 15.47 -2.10
C ASP A 153 -1.62 15.37 -1.59
N GLY A 154 -0.66 15.30 -2.54
CA GLY A 154 0.76 15.15 -2.22
C GLY A 154 1.20 13.70 -2.04
N PHE A 155 0.30 12.75 -2.27
CA PHE A 155 0.62 11.33 -2.19
C PHE A 155 1.56 10.91 -3.32
N ALA A 156 2.56 10.06 -3.00
CA ALA A 156 3.57 9.66 -3.94
C ALA A 156 3.04 8.61 -4.93
N VAL A 157 3.21 8.87 -6.23
CA VAL A 157 2.95 7.92 -7.31
C VAL A 157 4.24 7.69 -8.09
N MET A 158 4.78 6.48 -7.98
CA MET A 158 5.96 6.06 -8.74
C MET A 158 5.51 5.45 -10.06
N LEU A 159 6.00 5.99 -11.15
CA LEU A 159 5.73 5.54 -12.51
C LEU A 159 7.00 4.94 -13.08
N VAL A 160 6.93 3.68 -13.50
CA VAL A 160 8.07 2.92 -14.01
C VAL A 160 7.74 2.36 -15.40
N GLU A 161 8.64 2.56 -16.36
CA GLU A 161 8.63 1.85 -17.63
C GLU A 161 9.73 0.80 -17.60
N ARG A 162 9.36 -0.45 -17.86
CA ARG A 162 10.32 -1.53 -18.02
C ARG A 162 10.47 -1.88 -19.49
N GLY A 163 11.71 -1.87 -19.98
CA GLY A 163 12.04 -2.34 -21.33
C GLY A 163 11.92 -3.87 -21.38
N GLY A 164 10.90 -4.35 -22.09
CA GLY A 164 10.67 -5.78 -22.33
C GLY A 164 9.91 -6.47 -21.20
N GLN A 165 8.75 -7.01 -21.56
CA GLN A 165 7.82 -7.89 -20.83
C GLN A 165 7.98 -7.95 -19.31
N ALA A 166 7.03 -7.36 -18.59
CA ALA A 166 6.83 -7.66 -17.17
C ALA A 166 6.71 -9.17 -17.00
N ALA A 167 7.63 -9.75 -16.24
CA ALA A 167 7.56 -11.16 -15.90
C ALA A 167 6.24 -11.39 -15.14
N GLY A 168 5.34 -12.19 -15.70
CA GLY A 168 4.25 -12.82 -14.99
C GLY A 168 2.81 -12.41 -15.31
N SER A 169 2.54 -11.49 -16.23
CA SER A 169 1.16 -11.24 -16.66
C SER A 169 1.04 -11.34 -18.17
N PRO A 170 0.14 -12.20 -18.70
CA PRO A 170 -0.14 -12.23 -20.13
C PRO A 170 -0.72 -10.86 -20.56
N PRO A 171 -0.40 -10.35 -21.76
CA PRO A 171 -0.98 -9.11 -22.27
C PRO A 171 -2.48 -9.33 -22.45
N THR A 172 -3.28 -8.80 -21.55
CA THR A 172 -4.72 -8.71 -21.75
C THR A 172 -4.94 -7.69 -22.86
N LYS A 173 -5.60 -8.08 -23.93
CA LYS A 173 -6.08 -7.17 -24.96
C LYS A 173 -7.09 -6.23 -24.31
N SER A 174 -6.61 -5.11 -23.81
CA SER A 174 -7.43 -4.07 -23.22
C SER A 174 -7.70 -3.03 -24.31
N ASN A 175 -8.96 -2.70 -24.51
CA ASN A 175 -9.39 -1.52 -25.28
C ASN A 175 -9.20 -0.22 -24.50
N ALA A 176 -8.50 -0.27 -23.38
CA ALA A 176 -8.30 0.86 -22.50
C ALA A 176 -7.16 1.75 -22.94
N THR A 177 -7.32 3.04 -22.78
CA THR A 177 -6.31 4.08 -22.97
C THR A 177 -5.15 3.98 -21.98
N SER A 178 -5.22 3.07 -21.01
CA SER A 178 -4.21 2.85 -19.98
C SER A 178 -3.05 2.02 -20.50
N ASN A 179 -1.86 2.57 -20.36
CA ASN A 179 -0.58 1.93 -20.68
C ASN A 179 0.00 1.13 -19.51
N PHE A 180 -0.72 1.01 -18.40
CA PHE A 180 -0.24 0.33 -17.22
C PHE A 180 -0.37 -1.19 -17.31
N THR A 181 0.69 -1.88 -16.91
CA THR A 181 0.82 -3.35 -16.94
C THR A 181 0.99 -3.97 -15.54
N GLY A 182 1.14 -3.16 -14.51
CA GLY A 182 1.30 -3.65 -13.15
C GLY A 182 1.09 -2.57 -12.09
N LEU A 183 0.69 -3.04 -10.89
CA LEU A 183 0.49 -2.23 -9.70
C LEU A 183 1.15 -2.91 -8.51
N ARG A 184 1.88 -2.14 -7.72
CA ARG A 184 2.52 -2.55 -6.47
C ARG A 184 2.36 -1.45 -5.44
N PHE A 185 2.66 -1.77 -4.20
CA PHE A 185 2.70 -0.82 -3.11
C PHE A 185 4.13 -0.64 -2.62
N GLY A 186 4.57 0.59 -2.45
CA GLY A 186 5.86 0.92 -1.88
C GLY A 186 5.70 1.64 -0.54
N TYR A 187 6.65 1.40 0.37
CA TYR A 187 6.66 2.03 1.68
C TYR A 187 8.07 2.30 2.17
N LEU A 188 8.32 3.53 2.62
CA LEU A 188 9.59 3.92 3.21
C LEU A 188 9.54 3.75 4.74
N VAL A 189 10.45 2.92 5.26
CA VAL A 189 10.44 2.48 6.66
C VAL A 189 11.57 3.11 7.48
N SER A 190 11.37 3.29 8.79
CA SER A 190 12.42 3.68 9.74
C SER A 190 13.18 2.44 10.23
N GLY A 191 14.30 2.10 9.59
CA GLY A 191 15.15 1.01 10.05
C GLY A 191 14.57 -0.40 9.78
N ASP A 192 15.06 -1.42 10.52
CA ASP A 192 14.71 -2.84 10.31
C ASP A 192 13.35 -3.26 10.92
N ALA A 193 12.67 -2.34 11.60
CA ALA A 193 11.48 -2.66 12.40
C ALA A 193 10.32 -3.22 11.56
N LEU A 194 10.16 -2.77 10.32
CA LEU A 194 9.08 -3.25 9.45
C LEU A 194 9.38 -4.58 8.77
N ALA A 195 10.66 -4.91 8.54
CA ALA A 195 11.04 -6.23 8.02
C ALA A 195 10.71 -7.36 9.02
N LYS A 196 10.64 -7.02 10.31
CA LYS A 196 10.29 -7.96 11.40
C LYS A 196 8.89 -7.72 12.00
N GLY A 197 8.17 -6.73 11.51
CA GLY A 197 6.93 -6.22 12.12
C GLY A 197 5.65 -6.85 11.57
N PRO A 198 4.73 -6.05 11.03
CA PRO A 198 3.36 -6.46 10.73
C PRO A 198 3.27 -7.61 9.73
N PHE A 199 4.13 -7.66 8.72
CA PHE A 199 4.07 -8.70 7.70
C PHE A 199 4.53 -10.06 8.25
N ALA A 200 5.61 -10.08 9.04
CA ALA A 200 6.07 -11.29 9.71
C ALA A 200 5.02 -11.83 10.70
N ALA A 201 4.35 -10.95 11.45
CA ALA A 201 3.25 -11.32 12.34
C ALA A 201 2.07 -11.98 11.62
N LEU A 202 1.85 -11.63 10.35
CA LEU A 202 0.84 -12.23 9.49
C LEU A 202 1.32 -13.47 8.74
N GLY A 203 2.54 -13.96 9.02
CA GLY A 203 3.14 -15.13 8.38
C GLY A 203 3.74 -14.84 7.00
N LEU A 204 4.07 -13.59 6.70
CA LEU A 204 4.67 -13.15 5.45
C LEU A 204 6.15 -12.80 5.67
N THR A 205 7.05 -13.36 4.89
CA THR A 205 8.49 -13.14 5.03
C THR A 205 8.97 -12.14 3.97
N PRO A 206 9.57 -11.00 4.38
CA PRO A 206 10.25 -10.12 3.45
C PRO A 206 11.49 -10.80 2.84
N GLU A 207 11.67 -10.63 1.54
CA GLU A 207 12.82 -11.15 0.81
C GLU A 207 13.62 -10.01 0.19
N THR A 208 14.94 -10.11 0.23
CA THR A 208 15.82 -9.20 -0.52
C THR A 208 16.21 -9.89 -1.81
N ARG A 209 15.82 -9.31 -2.95
CA ARG A 209 16.20 -9.86 -4.26
C ARG A 209 17.59 -9.37 -4.65
N THR A 210 18.42 -10.31 -5.08
CA THR A 210 19.71 -9.99 -5.70
C THR A 210 19.48 -9.65 -7.17
N HIS A 211 19.90 -8.48 -7.57
CA HIS A 211 19.84 -8.04 -8.96
C HIS A 211 21.24 -7.95 -9.56
N THR A 212 21.38 -8.31 -10.84
CA THR A 212 22.65 -8.12 -11.58
C THR A 212 22.96 -6.64 -11.81
N CYS A 213 21.93 -5.79 -11.75
CA CYS A 213 22.06 -4.35 -11.78
C CYS A 213 20.97 -3.73 -10.90
N ARG A 214 21.19 -2.50 -10.45
CA ARG A 214 20.23 -1.79 -9.59
C ARG A 214 18.94 -1.46 -10.34
N PRO A 215 17.76 -1.97 -9.91
CA PRO A 215 16.48 -1.69 -10.55
C PRO A 215 16.09 -0.21 -10.44
N ILE A 216 15.22 0.25 -11.32
CA ILE A 216 14.78 1.64 -11.35
C ILE A 216 14.06 2.05 -10.06
N GLU A 217 13.31 1.16 -9.44
CA GLU A 217 12.63 1.41 -8.18
C GLU A 217 13.64 1.69 -7.05
N ASP A 218 14.69 0.88 -6.93
CA ASP A 218 15.76 1.09 -5.95
C ASP A 218 16.50 2.42 -6.19
N VAL A 219 16.65 2.83 -7.46
CA VAL A 219 17.24 4.11 -7.83
C VAL A 219 16.35 5.27 -7.40
N LEU A 220 15.05 5.16 -7.60
CA LEU A 220 14.07 6.20 -7.23
C LEU A 220 13.87 6.28 -5.71
N MET A 221 13.79 5.14 -5.02
CA MET A 221 13.67 5.05 -3.57
C MET A 221 15.00 5.31 -2.83
N ASN A 222 16.10 5.43 -3.56
CA ASN A 222 17.44 5.64 -3.03
C ASN A 222 17.95 4.54 -2.07
N GLY A 223 17.50 3.30 -2.27
CA GLY A 223 17.89 2.14 -1.45
C GLY A 223 17.43 0.83 -2.05
N ALA A 224 18.04 -0.28 -1.63
CA ALA A 224 17.57 -1.61 -1.96
C ALA A 224 16.29 -1.91 -1.18
N ALA A 225 15.30 -2.52 -1.84
CA ALA A 225 14.05 -2.89 -1.23
C ALA A 225 14.06 -4.32 -0.69
N SER A 226 13.42 -4.53 0.46
CA SER A 226 12.91 -5.83 0.87
C SER A 226 11.49 -5.99 0.31
N ILE A 227 11.19 -7.12 -0.27
CA ILE A 227 9.92 -7.36 -0.95
C ILE A 227 9.11 -8.38 -0.18
N VAL A 228 7.88 -8.03 0.16
CA VAL A 228 6.88 -8.95 0.70
C VAL A 228 5.95 -9.35 -0.44
N THR A 229 5.93 -10.63 -0.77
CA THR A 229 5.01 -11.16 -1.78
C THR A 229 3.76 -11.69 -1.09
N LEU A 230 2.61 -11.13 -1.43
CA LEU A 230 1.30 -11.56 -0.95
C LEU A 230 0.73 -12.70 -1.79
N PRO A 231 -0.24 -13.47 -1.29
CA PRO A 231 -1.00 -14.41 -2.10
C PRO A 231 -1.55 -13.75 -3.37
N GLY A 232 -1.44 -14.43 -4.51
CA GLY A 232 -1.77 -13.86 -5.81
C GLY A 232 -0.65 -13.08 -6.49
N GLY A 233 0.56 -13.02 -5.88
CA GLY A 233 1.76 -12.43 -6.47
C GLY A 233 1.84 -10.89 -6.36
N PHE A 234 0.98 -10.27 -5.56
CA PHE A 234 1.09 -8.84 -5.28
C PHE A 234 2.31 -8.54 -4.41
N GLU A 235 3.06 -7.51 -4.75
CA GLU A 235 4.31 -7.16 -4.07
C GLU A 235 4.18 -5.85 -3.28
N ILE A 236 4.73 -5.88 -2.06
CA ILE A 236 4.96 -4.70 -1.22
C ILE A 236 6.47 -4.48 -1.14
N TRP A 237 6.92 -3.31 -1.54
CA TRP A 237 8.32 -2.92 -1.57
C TRP A 237 8.64 -2.03 -0.37
N LEU A 238 9.53 -2.49 0.49
CA LEU A 238 9.93 -1.82 1.73
C LEU A 238 11.36 -1.32 1.58
N THR A 239 11.57 -0.01 1.66
CA THR A 239 12.91 0.60 1.57
C THR A 239 13.13 1.54 2.75
N LYS A 240 14.38 1.65 3.20
CA LYS A 240 14.73 2.54 4.31
C LYS A 240 14.55 4.01 3.91
N GLY A 241 13.68 4.71 4.63
CA GLY A 241 13.51 6.17 4.56
C GLY A 241 14.41 6.89 5.57
N LYS A 242 14.52 8.22 5.41
CA LYS A 242 15.13 9.09 6.42
C LYS A 242 14.18 9.23 7.60
N THR A 243 14.71 9.26 8.82
CA THR A 243 13.93 9.54 10.02
C THR A 243 14.13 10.99 10.43
N GLU A 244 13.04 11.70 10.65
CA GLU A 244 13.02 12.99 11.34
C GLU A 244 12.31 12.85 12.67
N LYS A 245 12.36 13.91 13.48
CA LYS A 245 11.63 13.96 14.74
C LYS A 245 10.14 13.80 14.50
N SER A 246 9.48 13.06 15.39
CA SER A 246 8.07 12.72 15.40
C SER A 246 7.17 13.85 14.86
N GLU A 247 6.56 13.60 13.71
CA GLU A 247 5.43 14.38 13.21
C GLU A 247 4.16 14.05 14.01
N PRO A 248 3.15 14.93 13.98
CA PRO A 248 1.85 14.61 14.56
C PRO A 248 1.31 13.29 13.99
N ALA A 249 0.67 12.50 14.84
CA ALA A 249 0.03 11.27 14.39
C ALA A 249 -1.01 11.60 13.31
N ILE A 250 -0.95 10.88 12.20
CA ILE A 250 -1.95 10.95 11.13
C ILE A 250 -3.12 10.02 11.43
N HIS A 251 -4.27 10.31 10.85
CA HIS A 251 -5.47 9.47 10.92
C HIS A 251 -5.74 8.83 9.56
N PRO A 252 -6.40 7.65 9.51
CA PRO A 252 -6.71 7.01 8.24
C PRO A 252 -7.67 7.84 7.36
N ARG A 253 -8.37 8.84 7.91
CA ARG A 253 -9.25 9.78 7.19
C ARG A 253 -8.55 11.02 6.64
N ASP A 254 -7.26 11.20 6.94
CA ASP A 254 -6.52 12.40 6.55
C ASP A 254 -6.16 12.38 5.06
N PRO A 255 -6.35 13.48 4.30
CA PRO A 255 -5.99 13.52 2.90
C PRO A 255 -4.50 13.20 2.68
N GLY A 256 -4.22 12.28 1.77
CA GLY A 256 -2.86 11.76 1.55
C GLY A 256 -2.53 10.51 2.37
N ALA A 257 -3.40 10.10 3.31
CA ALA A 257 -3.25 8.79 3.97
C ALA A 257 -3.55 7.65 2.99
N ALA A 258 -2.88 6.52 3.22
CA ALA A 258 -3.08 5.32 2.43
C ALA A 258 -3.26 4.11 3.33
N VAL A 259 -4.19 3.23 2.98
CA VAL A 259 -4.51 2.02 3.73
C VAL A 259 -4.33 0.80 2.84
N LEU A 260 -3.47 -0.11 3.26
CA LEU A 260 -3.29 -1.40 2.60
C LEU A 260 -4.35 -2.38 3.11
N ARG A 261 -5.29 -2.79 2.27
CA ARG A 261 -6.31 -3.78 2.62
C ARG A 261 -5.81 -5.19 2.40
N LEU A 262 -5.81 -6.00 3.45
CA LEU A 262 -5.46 -7.41 3.43
C LEU A 262 -6.69 -8.26 3.74
N MET A 263 -7.01 -9.21 2.86
CA MET A 263 -7.99 -10.22 3.12
C MET A 263 -7.37 -11.29 4.02
N VAL A 264 -8.05 -11.66 5.10
CA VAL A 264 -7.51 -12.62 6.06
C VAL A 264 -8.46 -13.78 6.30
N SER A 265 -7.92 -14.94 6.70
CA SER A 265 -8.70 -16.12 7.05
C SER A 265 -9.44 -15.97 8.38
N ASP A 266 -8.89 -15.16 9.31
CA ASP A 266 -9.43 -14.89 10.63
C ASP A 266 -9.03 -13.47 11.08
N VAL A 267 -10.03 -12.59 11.26
CA VAL A 267 -9.80 -11.19 11.64
C VAL A 267 -9.29 -11.08 13.08
N ASP A 268 -9.86 -11.86 14.01
CA ASP A 268 -9.46 -11.80 15.42
C ASP A 268 -8.01 -12.28 15.61
N ALA A 269 -7.65 -13.38 14.95
CA ALA A 269 -6.28 -13.89 14.96
C ALA A 269 -5.30 -12.89 14.33
N ALA A 270 -5.67 -12.27 13.20
CA ALA A 270 -4.84 -11.25 12.53
C ALA A 270 -4.66 -10.01 13.41
N VAL A 271 -5.73 -9.49 14.02
CA VAL A 271 -5.65 -8.35 14.94
C VAL A 271 -4.75 -8.66 16.13
N LYS A 272 -4.92 -9.83 16.75
CA LYS A 272 -4.08 -10.26 17.88
C LYS A 272 -2.60 -10.33 17.49
N ALA A 273 -2.29 -10.91 16.33
CA ALA A 273 -0.92 -11.01 15.85
C ALA A 273 -0.31 -9.63 15.55
N LEU A 274 -1.07 -8.73 14.93
CA LEU A 274 -0.64 -7.36 14.64
C LEU A 274 -0.45 -6.53 15.92
N GLN A 275 -1.32 -6.66 16.91
CA GLN A 275 -1.16 -6.01 18.21
C GLN A 275 0.07 -6.51 18.97
N GLN A 276 0.40 -7.80 18.87
CA GLN A 276 1.66 -8.35 19.41
C GLN A 276 2.89 -7.76 18.69
N ALA A 277 2.75 -7.39 17.42
CA ALA A 277 3.75 -6.64 16.64
C ALA A 277 3.65 -5.11 16.85
N GLN A 278 3.00 -4.67 17.95
CA GLN A 278 2.88 -3.27 18.39
C GLN A 278 2.05 -2.35 17.48
N LEU A 279 1.20 -2.91 16.61
CA LEU A 279 0.22 -2.09 15.91
C LEU A 279 -0.91 -1.70 16.85
N VAL A 280 -1.43 -0.49 16.67
CA VAL A 280 -2.58 0.00 17.43
C VAL A 280 -3.81 0.08 16.54
N VAL A 281 -4.98 -0.25 17.09
CA VAL A 281 -6.25 -0.10 16.38
C VAL A 281 -6.52 1.39 16.16
N ALA A 282 -6.79 1.77 14.92
CA ALA A 282 -7.01 3.16 14.51
C ALA A 282 -8.49 3.57 14.50
N SER A 283 -9.42 2.63 14.68
CA SER A 283 -10.86 2.92 14.74
C SER A 283 -11.24 3.70 16.00
N ALA A 284 -12.28 4.55 15.91
CA ALA A 284 -12.72 5.45 16.97
C ALA A 284 -13.05 4.77 18.31
N ASP A 285 -13.60 3.55 18.26
CA ASP A 285 -14.00 2.76 19.43
C ASP A 285 -13.02 1.63 19.77
N GLY A 286 -11.91 1.53 19.05
CA GLY A 286 -10.93 0.44 19.24
C GLY A 286 -11.44 -0.95 18.82
N ALA A 287 -12.58 -1.05 18.13
CA ALA A 287 -13.26 -2.30 17.84
C ALA A 287 -13.18 -2.71 16.35
N ILE A 288 -13.36 -4.01 16.14
CA ILE A 288 -13.60 -4.57 14.79
C ILE A 288 -15.03 -4.21 14.39
N GLN A 289 -15.18 -3.60 13.21
CA GLN A 289 -16.47 -3.19 12.68
C GLN A 289 -17.09 -4.26 11.79
N THR A 290 -18.43 -4.36 11.81
CA THR A 290 -19.18 -5.18 10.85
C THR A 290 -19.77 -4.25 9.79
N LEU A 291 -19.40 -4.49 8.53
CA LEU A 291 -19.76 -3.63 7.41
C LEU A 291 -20.90 -4.23 6.59
N PRO A 292 -21.99 -3.45 6.33
CA PRO A 292 -23.06 -3.88 5.45
C PRO A 292 -22.61 -3.81 3.96
N PRO A 293 -23.34 -4.48 3.03
CA PRO A 293 -24.44 -5.41 3.28
C PRO A 293 -23.97 -6.83 3.61
N ALA A 294 -22.72 -7.15 3.37
CA ALA A 294 -22.18 -8.52 3.40
C ALA A 294 -21.81 -9.02 4.80
N GLY A 295 -21.93 -8.18 5.84
CA GLY A 295 -21.47 -8.54 7.18
C GLY A 295 -19.96 -8.72 7.29
N LEU A 296 -19.18 -8.06 6.41
CA LEU A 296 -17.72 -8.10 6.42
C LEU A 296 -17.19 -7.55 7.75
N ARG A 297 -16.33 -8.32 8.40
CA ARG A 297 -15.63 -7.88 9.60
C ARG A 297 -14.33 -7.21 9.21
N ALA A 298 -14.14 -5.95 9.63
CA ALA A 298 -12.99 -5.15 9.23
C ALA A 298 -12.50 -4.24 10.35
N VAL A 299 -11.20 -3.98 10.38
CA VAL A 299 -10.57 -2.99 11.26
C VAL A 299 -9.31 -2.44 10.60
N ILE A 300 -9.00 -1.17 10.90
CA ILE A 300 -7.74 -0.55 10.50
C ILE A 300 -6.82 -0.52 11.71
N LEU A 301 -5.56 -0.95 11.51
CA LEU A 301 -4.50 -0.83 12.49
C LEU A 301 -3.41 0.09 11.93
N ARG A 302 -2.80 0.86 12.81
CA ARG A 302 -1.66 1.74 12.50
C ARG A 302 -0.37 1.07 12.98
N ALA A 303 0.54 0.84 12.06
CA ALA A 303 1.90 0.38 12.33
C ALA A 303 2.82 1.56 12.72
N PRO A 304 3.99 1.30 13.27
CA PRO A 304 5.06 2.30 13.33
C PRO A 304 5.25 2.95 11.96
N ASP A 305 5.66 4.21 11.93
CA ASP A 305 5.80 5.03 10.72
C ASP A 305 4.46 5.31 9.99
N ASP A 306 3.32 5.14 10.67
CA ASP A 306 1.97 5.47 10.16
C ASP A 306 1.53 4.67 8.92
N LEU A 307 2.04 3.46 8.72
CA LEU A 307 1.43 2.53 7.78
C LEU A 307 0.08 2.05 8.32
N PHE A 308 -1.00 2.30 7.58
CA PHE A 308 -2.31 1.75 7.91
C PHE A 308 -2.53 0.42 7.19
N ILE A 309 -2.90 -0.59 7.97
CA ILE A 309 -3.27 -1.91 7.47
C ILE A 309 -4.72 -2.17 7.85
N GLN A 310 -5.58 -2.37 6.86
CA GLN A 310 -6.92 -2.87 7.06
C GLN A 310 -6.92 -4.39 6.90
N VAL A 311 -7.36 -5.09 7.91
CA VAL A 311 -7.66 -6.53 7.81
C VAL A 311 -9.16 -6.73 7.69
N VAL A 312 -9.57 -7.61 6.78
CA VAL A 312 -10.99 -7.83 6.44
C VAL A 312 -11.27 -9.29 6.10
N LYS A 313 -12.46 -9.77 6.51
CA LYS A 313 -13.01 -11.09 6.17
C LYS A 313 -14.52 -11.02 5.98
#